data_54e5144f54afdc5de8582436cde05bfd
#
_entry.id   54e5144f54afdc5de8582436cde05bfd
#
_cell.length_a   1.000
_cell.length_b   1.000
_cell.length_c   1.000
_cell.angle_alpha   90.00
_cell.angle_beta   90.00
_cell.angle_gamma   90.00
#
_symmetry.space_group_name_H-M   'P 1'
#
loop_
_entity.id
_entity.type
_entity.pdbx_description
1 polymer ?
#
loop_
_entity_poly.entity_id
_entity_poly.type
_entity_poly.pdbx_seq_one_letter_code
_entity_poly.pdbx_strand_id
1 'polypeptide(L)'
;MQTTTTVVAAASTTVNATTAGSTTAKKEKYTVSNVASIAPQMDSRVLNAFTKMGFTVIVDPSVSYAGYFDGRSRTITLKVEDDTIYHELGHYLAFIAGNVDKNAAFASVYNSEKSKFTGVRKAYATQNASEYFAESVLEYTENPSVLKAQRPQTYEAITNA
;
A
#
# COMPACT_ATOMS: atom_id res chain seq x y z
N MET A 1 20.25 30.44 -24.10
CA MET A 1 20.53 29.07 -23.64
C MET A 1 19.19 28.43 -23.28
N GLN A 2 18.69 27.55 -24.16
CA GLN A 2 17.43 26.81 -23.92
C GLN A 2 17.81 25.48 -23.24
N THR A 3 17.30 25.26 -22.02
CA THR A 3 17.42 23.99 -21.32
C THR A 3 16.31 23.07 -21.77
N THR A 4 16.67 22.03 -22.50
CA THR A 4 15.74 20.97 -22.94
C THR A 4 15.55 20.01 -21.77
N THR A 5 14.35 20.00 -21.18
CA THR A 5 13.96 19.01 -20.18
C THR A 5 13.55 17.73 -20.90
N THR A 6 14.35 16.68 -20.79
CA THR A 6 14.03 15.34 -21.30
C THR A 6 13.10 14.65 -20.33
N VAL A 7 11.82 14.49 -20.73
CA VAL A 7 10.87 13.65 -19.99
C VAL A 7 11.18 12.19 -20.32
N VAL A 8 11.68 11.45 -19.33
CA VAL A 8 11.87 10.00 -19.46
C VAL A 8 10.51 9.32 -19.23
N ALA A 9 9.93 8.82 -20.30
CA ALA A 9 8.73 7.99 -20.22
C ALA A 9 9.05 6.67 -19.49
N ALA A 10 8.32 6.37 -18.41
CA ALA A 10 8.40 5.11 -17.71
C ALA A 10 7.88 3.99 -18.61
N ALA A 11 8.75 3.08 -19.03
CA ALA A 11 8.38 1.92 -19.82
C ALA A 11 7.72 0.86 -18.93
N SER A 12 6.44 0.58 -19.16
CA SER A 12 5.77 -0.60 -18.61
C SER A 12 6.32 -1.86 -19.29
N THR A 13 7.00 -2.71 -18.53
CA THR A 13 7.53 -3.97 -19.07
C THR A 13 6.51 -5.09 -18.88
N THR A 14 5.94 -5.56 -19.99
CA THR A 14 5.07 -6.74 -19.98
C THR A 14 5.95 -8.00 -20.00
N VAL A 15 6.00 -8.73 -18.91
CA VAL A 15 6.74 -10.00 -18.83
C VAL A 15 5.80 -11.18 -19.06
N ASN A 16 6.12 -11.99 -20.06
CA ASN A 16 5.47 -13.27 -20.32
C ASN A 16 6.23 -14.39 -19.57
N ALA A 17 5.69 -14.86 -18.45
CA ALA A 17 6.24 -16.04 -17.79
C ALA A 17 5.81 -17.31 -18.54
N THR A 18 6.78 -18.02 -19.13
CA THR A 18 6.57 -19.33 -19.76
C THR A 18 7.05 -20.42 -18.81
N THR A 19 6.11 -21.15 -18.19
CA THR A 19 6.43 -22.40 -17.47
C THR A 19 5.96 -23.57 -18.32
N ALA A 20 6.87 -24.42 -18.74
CA ALA A 20 6.57 -25.65 -19.49
C ALA A 20 6.02 -26.70 -18.51
N GLY A 21 4.75 -27.06 -18.69
CA GLY A 21 4.08 -28.14 -17.96
C GLY A 21 2.65 -28.25 -18.47
N SER A 22 2.39 -29.30 -19.28
CA SER A 22 1.11 -29.60 -19.94
C SER A 22 -0.05 -29.73 -18.96
N THR A 23 -0.88 -28.70 -18.86
CA THR A 23 -2.34 -28.73 -18.64
C THR A 23 -2.84 -27.35 -19.05
N THR A 24 -4.00 -27.23 -19.67
CA THR A 24 -4.61 -26.00 -20.19
C THR A 24 -4.84 -24.95 -19.08
N ALA A 25 -3.76 -24.35 -18.60
CA ALA A 25 -3.81 -23.21 -17.69
C ALA A 25 -4.10 -21.96 -18.52
N LYS A 26 -5.23 -21.33 -18.25
CA LYS A 26 -5.61 -20.02 -18.75
C LYS A 26 -4.46 -19.05 -18.40
N LYS A 27 -3.79 -18.51 -19.41
CA LYS A 27 -2.65 -17.59 -19.24
C LYS A 27 -3.16 -16.33 -18.58
N GLU A 28 -2.98 -16.22 -17.27
CA GLU A 28 -3.38 -15.03 -16.51
C GLU A 28 -2.46 -13.88 -16.89
N LYS A 29 -3.07 -12.80 -17.39
CA LYS A 29 -2.35 -11.61 -17.85
C LYS A 29 -2.35 -10.59 -16.71
N TYR A 30 -1.29 -10.59 -15.93
CA TYR A 30 -1.04 -9.54 -14.96
C TYR A 30 0.00 -8.52 -15.50
N THR A 31 0.01 -7.33 -14.93
CA THR A 31 0.98 -6.27 -15.22
C THR A 31 1.81 -5.99 -13.98
N VAL A 32 3.11 -5.80 -14.13
CA VAL A 32 3.97 -5.29 -13.06
C VAL A 32 4.04 -3.78 -13.20
N SER A 33 3.60 -3.06 -12.16
CA SER A 33 3.52 -1.60 -12.16
C SER A 33 4.60 -0.97 -11.30
N ASN A 34 5.05 0.24 -11.69
CA ASN A 34 5.99 1.01 -10.90
C ASN A 34 5.26 1.65 -9.71
N VAL A 35 5.67 1.33 -8.49
CA VAL A 35 5.02 1.82 -7.27
C VAL A 35 5.00 3.36 -7.19
N ALA A 36 6.06 4.04 -7.62
CA ALA A 36 6.12 5.50 -7.58
C ALA A 36 5.16 6.16 -8.59
N SER A 37 4.82 5.46 -9.68
CA SER A 37 3.86 5.97 -10.65
C SER A 37 2.41 5.85 -10.17
N ILE A 38 2.08 4.78 -9.43
CA ILE A 38 0.71 4.52 -8.98
C ILE A 38 0.44 5.04 -7.56
N ALA A 39 1.48 5.36 -6.79
CA ALA A 39 1.37 5.95 -5.45
C ALA A 39 2.20 7.26 -5.33
N PRO A 40 1.94 8.28 -6.17
CA PRO A 40 2.78 9.48 -6.23
C PRO A 40 2.73 10.35 -4.96
N GLN A 41 1.73 10.17 -4.10
CA GLN A 41 1.57 10.93 -2.85
C GLN A 41 2.25 10.25 -1.65
N MET A 42 2.67 8.98 -1.79
CA MET A 42 3.37 8.28 -0.72
C MET A 42 4.75 8.89 -0.48
N ASP A 43 5.19 8.92 0.80
CA ASP A 43 6.53 9.37 1.17
C ASP A 43 7.60 8.62 0.35
N SER A 44 8.49 9.39 -0.27
CA SER A 44 9.55 8.84 -1.14
C SER A 44 10.48 7.87 -0.41
N ARG A 45 10.65 8.01 0.91
CA ARG A 45 11.45 7.07 1.73
C ARG A 45 10.79 5.69 1.75
N VAL A 46 9.46 5.63 1.88
CA VAL A 46 8.69 4.38 1.84
C VAL A 46 8.79 3.73 0.47
N LEU A 47 8.61 4.50 -0.62
CA LEU A 47 8.72 4.00 -1.99
C LEU A 47 10.12 3.49 -2.32
N ASN A 48 11.15 4.21 -1.87
CA ASN A 48 12.55 3.81 -2.06
C ASN A 48 12.87 2.53 -1.27
N ALA A 49 12.39 2.42 -0.04
CA ALA A 49 12.54 1.20 0.76
C ALA A 49 11.84 0.01 0.10
N PHE A 50 10.62 0.20 -0.40
CA PHE A 50 9.85 -0.82 -1.12
C PHE A 50 10.64 -1.41 -2.29
N THR A 51 11.14 -0.55 -3.15
CA THR A 51 11.93 -0.95 -4.32
C THR A 51 13.25 -1.60 -3.92
N LYS A 52 13.96 -1.01 -2.94
CA LYS A 52 15.27 -1.50 -2.47
C LYS A 52 15.19 -2.87 -1.81
N MET A 53 14.09 -3.17 -1.12
CA MET A 53 13.83 -4.46 -0.50
C MET A 53 13.31 -5.51 -1.49
N GLY A 54 13.18 -5.18 -2.78
CA GLY A 54 12.78 -6.09 -3.84
C GLY A 54 11.28 -6.39 -3.86
N PHE A 55 10.46 -5.48 -3.34
CA PHE A 55 9.00 -5.59 -3.46
C PHE A 55 8.54 -5.12 -4.83
N THR A 56 7.44 -5.70 -5.31
CA THR A 56 6.83 -5.37 -6.60
C THR A 56 5.32 -5.19 -6.46
N VAL A 57 4.73 -4.38 -7.35
CA VAL A 57 3.28 -4.28 -7.46
C VAL A 57 2.81 -5.02 -8.70
N ILE A 58 1.84 -5.90 -8.51
CA ILE A 58 1.18 -6.69 -9.55
C ILE A 58 -0.25 -6.19 -9.68
N VAL A 59 -0.67 -5.88 -10.90
CA VAL A 59 -2.07 -5.57 -11.22
C VAL A 59 -2.66 -6.75 -11.96
N ASP A 60 -3.62 -7.41 -11.32
CA ASP A 60 -4.29 -8.61 -11.83
C ASP A 60 -5.81 -8.46 -11.73
N PRO A 61 -6.50 -8.14 -12.84
CA PRO A 61 -7.95 -7.97 -12.84
C PRO A 61 -8.75 -9.25 -12.50
N SER A 62 -8.09 -10.42 -12.48
CA SER A 62 -8.75 -11.71 -12.21
C SER A 62 -8.96 -12.00 -10.73
N VAL A 63 -8.25 -11.28 -9.83
CA VAL A 63 -8.40 -11.48 -8.39
C VAL A 63 -9.77 -11.02 -7.87
N SER A 64 -10.23 -11.66 -6.80
CA SER A 64 -11.55 -11.35 -6.21
C SER A 64 -11.52 -10.22 -5.18
N TYR A 65 -10.36 -9.85 -4.67
CA TYR A 65 -10.13 -8.79 -3.69
C TYR A 65 -9.66 -7.49 -4.39
N ALA A 66 -9.75 -6.35 -3.71
CA ALA A 66 -9.28 -5.07 -4.26
C ALA A 66 -7.75 -4.95 -4.23
N GLY A 67 -7.13 -5.30 -3.10
CA GLY A 67 -5.69 -5.33 -2.89
C GLY A 67 -5.28 -6.40 -1.89
N TYR A 68 -4.01 -6.77 -1.91
CA TYR A 68 -3.42 -7.70 -0.96
C TYR A 68 -1.90 -7.51 -0.85
N PHE A 69 -1.43 -7.23 0.36
CA PHE A 69 0.00 -7.20 0.68
C PHE A 69 0.48 -8.57 1.16
N ASP A 70 1.54 -9.09 0.55
CA ASP A 70 2.23 -10.31 0.99
C ASP A 70 3.72 -10.04 1.22
N GLY A 71 4.10 -9.96 2.48
CA GLY A 71 5.50 -9.76 2.89
C GLY A 71 6.42 -10.94 2.58
N ARG A 72 5.87 -12.17 2.44
CA ARG A 72 6.65 -13.37 2.13
C ARG A 72 7.06 -13.41 0.66
N SER A 73 6.11 -13.20 -0.24
CA SER A 73 6.37 -13.13 -1.68
C SER A 73 6.94 -11.78 -2.12
N ARG A 74 6.93 -10.78 -1.23
CA ARG A 74 7.32 -9.38 -1.49
C ARG A 74 6.51 -8.75 -2.61
N THR A 75 5.19 -8.92 -2.53
CA THR A 75 4.27 -8.36 -3.53
C THR A 75 3.14 -7.58 -2.88
N ILE A 76 2.69 -6.56 -3.59
CA ILE A 76 1.34 -6.03 -3.47
C ILE A 76 0.61 -6.43 -4.73
N THR A 77 -0.53 -7.11 -4.61
CA THR A 77 -1.40 -7.42 -5.74
C THR A 77 -2.63 -6.52 -5.67
N LEU A 78 -2.91 -5.81 -6.75
CA LEU A 78 -4.09 -4.96 -6.91
C LEU A 78 -4.98 -5.54 -8.01
N LYS A 79 -6.29 -5.41 -7.85
CA LYS A 79 -7.23 -5.71 -8.93
C LYS A 79 -7.19 -4.67 -10.03
N VAL A 80 -7.09 -3.40 -9.65
CA VAL A 80 -6.96 -2.21 -10.52
C VAL A 80 -6.01 -1.22 -9.88
N GLU A 81 -5.44 -0.32 -10.68
CA GLU A 81 -4.64 0.80 -10.17
C GLU A 81 -5.58 1.88 -9.63
N ASP A 82 -5.73 1.93 -8.31
CA ASP A 82 -6.52 2.92 -7.58
C ASP A 82 -5.92 3.21 -6.19
N ASP A 83 -6.64 3.97 -5.36
CA ASP A 83 -6.20 4.39 -4.02
C ASP A 83 -5.97 3.22 -3.04
N THR A 84 -6.40 2.00 -3.39
CA THR A 84 -6.13 0.78 -2.63
C THR A 84 -4.62 0.58 -2.43
N ILE A 85 -3.78 1.07 -3.35
CA ILE A 85 -2.32 1.00 -3.21
C ILE A 85 -1.84 1.64 -1.90
N TYR A 86 -2.42 2.74 -1.45
CA TYR A 86 -2.01 3.42 -0.21
C TYR A 86 -2.35 2.61 1.02
N HIS A 87 -3.48 1.90 1.01
CA HIS A 87 -3.84 0.94 2.05
C HIS A 87 -2.83 -0.22 2.13
N GLU A 88 -2.51 -0.82 0.98
CA GLU A 88 -1.55 -1.93 0.93
C GLU A 88 -0.12 -1.49 1.30
N LEU A 89 0.27 -0.27 0.93
CA LEU A 89 1.51 0.34 1.39
C LEU A 89 1.48 0.63 2.91
N GLY A 90 0.31 0.79 3.50
CA GLY A 90 0.14 0.85 4.95
C GLY A 90 0.52 -0.46 5.63
N HIS A 91 0.07 -1.60 5.10
CA HIS A 91 0.52 -2.92 5.57
C HIS A 91 2.02 -3.14 5.38
N TYR A 92 2.55 -2.71 4.24
CA TYR A 92 3.99 -2.73 3.98
C TYR A 92 4.76 -1.88 5.01
N LEU A 93 4.33 -0.64 5.27
CA LEU A 93 4.95 0.24 6.26
C LEU A 93 4.95 -0.43 7.66
N ALA A 94 3.82 -0.96 8.10
CA ALA A 94 3.74 -1.70 9.35
C ALA A 94 4.73 -2.86 9.41
N PHE A 95 4.86 -3.62 8.31
CA PHE A 95 5.77 -4.75 8.18
C PHE A 95 7.25 -4.34 8.34
N ILE A 96 7.70 -3.30 7.63
CA ILE A 96 9.11 -2.85 7.70
C ILE A 96 9.42 -2.13 9.01
N ALA A 97 8.42 -1.54 9.67
CA ALA A 97 8.53 -0.94 11.00
C ALA A 97 8.46 -1.99 12.14
N GLY A 98 8.71 -3.26 11.85
CA GLY A 98 8.74 -4.34 12.85
C GLY A 98 7.35 -4.82 13.28
N ASN A 99 6.35 -4.78 12.40
CA ASN A 99 4.95 -5.11 12.65
C ASN A 99 4.32 -4.22 13.73
N VAL A 100 4.54 -2.91 13.61
CA VAL A 100 4.06 -1.90 14.58
C VAL A 100 2.55 -2.00 14.83
N ASP A 101 1.77 -2.34 13.82
CA ASP A 101 0.33 -2.55 13.86
C ASP A 101 -0.13 -3.69 14.80
N LYS A 102 0.80 -4.57 15.19
CA LYS A 102 0.55 -5.74 16.07
C LYS A 102 1.12 -5.59 17.48
N ASN A 103 1.82 -4.50 17.76
CA ASN A 103 2.40 -4.30 19.08
C ASN A 103 1.39 -3.72 20.10
N ALA A 104 1.69 -3.85 21.39
CA ALA A 104 0.81 -3.39 22.46
C ALA A 104 0.62 -1.88 22.49
N ALA A 105 1.64 -1.10 22.08
CA ALA A 105 1.55 0.35 22.03
C ALA A 105 0.51 0.79 21.00
N PHE A 106 0.57 0.24 19.77
CA PHE A 106 -0.42 0.57 18.75
C PHE A 106 -1.82 0.01 19.06
N ALA A 107 -1.91 -1.15 19.71
CA ALA A 107 -3.20 -1.68 20.21
C ALA A 107 -3.90 -0.69 21.15
N SER A 108 -3.14 0.02 21.98
CA SER A 108 -3.67 1.10 22.84
C SER A 108 -4.19 2.28 22.03
N VAL A 109 -3.43 2.73 21.04
CA VAL A 109 -3.84 3.81 20.11
C VAL A 109 -5.13 3.41 19.37
N TYR A 110 -5.15 2.22 18.77
CA TYR A 110 -6.33 1.68 18.10
C TYR A 110 -7.57 1.70 19.00
N ASN A 111 -7.46 1.19 20.24
CA ASN A 111 -8.58 1.14 21.15
C ASN A 111 -9.09 2.53 21.56
N SER A 112 -8.20 3.50 21.68
CA SER A 112 -8.56 4.88 22.06
C SER A 112 -9.17 5.70 20.92
N GLU A 113 -8.81 5.42 19.67
CA GLU A 113 -9.16 6.30 18.55
C GLU A 113 -10.04 5.68 17.47
N LYS A 114 -10.20 4.35 17.40
CA LYS A 114 -11.01 3.68 16.36
C LYS A 114 -12.45 4.18 16.26
N SER A 115 -13.06 4.57 17.37
CA SER A 115 -14.43 5.11 17.38
C SER A 115 -14.55 6.45 16.64
N LYS A 116 -13.47 7.22 16.57
CA LYS A 116 -13.38 8.51 15.89
C LYS A 116 -13.22 8.39 14.36
N PHE A 117 -13.00 7.19 13.84
CA PHE A 117 -12.93 6.97 12.40
C PHE A 117 -14.28 7.29 11.74
N THR A 118 -14.29 8.16 10.73
CA THR A 118 -15.51 8.67 10.09
C THR A 118 -15.69 8.25 8.62
N GLY A 119 -14.70 7.58 8.03
CA GLY A 119 -14.74 7.16 6.63
C GLY A 119 -15.85 6.14 6.32
N VAL A 120 -16.24 6.08 5.06
CA VAL A 120 -17.30 5.15 4.57
C VAL A 120 -16.98 3.68 4.81
N ARG A 121 -15.68 3.31 4.90
CA ARG A 121 -15.22 1.94 5.18
C ARG A 121 -15.00 1.68 6.67
N LYS A 122 -15.64 2.46 7.57
CA LYS A 122 -15.43 2.37 9.01
C LYS A 122 -15.48 0.94 9.56
N ALA A 123 -16.48 0.17 9.19
CA ALA A 123 -16.65 -1.21 9.69
C ALA A 123 -15.45 -2.10 9.30
N TYR A 124 -14.95 -1.94 8.08
CA TYR A 124 -13.75 -2.63 7.61
C TYR A 124 -12.49 -2.11 8.31
N ALA A 125 -12.26 -0.80 8.27
CA ALA A 125 -11.09 -0.16 8.84
C ALA A 125 -10.93 -0.43 10.35
N THR A 126 -12.02 -0.54 11.09
CA THR A 126 -12.00 -0.71 12.54
C THR A 126 -12.19 -2.14 13.03
N GLN A 127 -12.15 -3.14 12.12
CA GLN A 127 -12.33 -4.55 12.49
C GLN A 127 -11.17 -5.10 13.32
N ASN A 128 -9.95 -4.61 13.07
CA ASN A 128 -8.75 -4.93 13.83
C ASN A 128 -7.69 -3.83 13.70
N ALA A 129 -6.63 -3.89 14.52
CA ALA A 129 -5.59 -2.86 14.55
C ALA A 129 -4.78 -2.79 13.24
N SER A 130 -4.60 -3.90 12.55
CA SER A 130 -3.82 -3.96 11.30
C SER A 130 -4.53 -3.23 10.16
N GLU A 131 -5.83 -3.51 9.96
CA GLU A 131 -6.63 -2.81 8.96
C GLU A 131 -6.80 -1.32 9.31
N TYR A 132 -6.94 -1.02 10.61
CA TYR A 132 -7.01 0.35 11.09
C TYR A 132 -5.72 1.12 10.80
N PHE A 133 -4.55 0.51 10.99
CA PHE A 133 -3.27 1.13 10.65
C PHE A 133 -3.17 1.38 9.15
N ALA A 134 -3.45 0.37 8.32
CA ALA A 134 -3.35 0.46 6.87
C ALA A 134 -4.30 1.54 6.29
N GLU A 135 -5.55 1.56 6.71
CA GLU A 135 -6.53 2.58 6.31
C GLU A 135 -6.15 3.98 6.82
N SER A 136 -5.51 4.05 8.00
CA SER A 136 -5.02 5.35 8.52
C SER A 136 -3.79 5.85 7.77
N VAL A 137 -2.96 4.98 7.19
CA VAL A 137 -1.87 5.38 6.30
C VAL A 137 -2.41 5.93 4.98
N LEU A 138 -3.48 5.35 4.43
CA LEU A 138 -4.20 5.92 3.29
C LEU A 138 -4.67 7.35 3.63
N GLU A 139 -5.38 7.53 4.73
CA GLU A 139 -5.86 8.85 5.16
C GLU A 139 -4.70 9.83 5.47
N TYR A 140 -3.61 9.33 6.07
CA TYR A 140 -2.39 10.13 6.28
C TYR A 140 -1.81 10.67 4.97
N THR A 141 -1.86 9.87 3.92
CA THR A 141 -1.34 10.24 2.61
C THR A 141 -2.24 11.25 1.91
N GLU A 142 -3.56 11.05 1.96
CA GLU A 142 -4.53 11.90 1.27
C GLU A 142 -4.88 13.19 2.06
N ASN A 143 -5.06 13.07 3.38
CA ASN A 143 -5.58 14.13 4.23
C ASN A 143 -4.87 14.18 5.61
N PRO A 144 -3.54 14.41 5.67
CA PRO A 144 -2.77 14.33 6.91
C PRO A 144 -3.25 15.29 8.00
N SER A 145 -3.75 16.47 7.62
CA SER A 145 -4.26 17.47 8.57
C SER A 145 -5.57 17.03 9.24
N VAL A 146 -6.43 16.34 8.50
CA VAL A 146 -7.70 15.79 9.02
C VAL A 146 -7.40 14.65 10.00
N LEU A 147 -6.54 13.72 9.60
CA LEU A 147 -6.10 12.63 10.47
C LEU A 147 -5.51 13.17 11.78
N LYS A 148 -4.59 14.15 11.68
CA LYS A 148 -3.95 14.76 12.85
C LYS A 148 -4.95 15.42 13.79
N ALA A 149 -5.96 16.10 13.25
CA ALA A 149 -6.99 16.78 14.06
C ALA A 149 -7.94 15.79 14.76
N GLN A 150 -8.35 14.73 14.06
CA GLN A 150 -9.34 13.78 14.57
C GLN A 150 -8.71 12.65 15.40
N ARG A 151 -7.54 12.15 14.96
CA ARG A 151 -6.86 10.97 15.50
C ARG A 151 -5.36 11.22 15.70
N PRO A 152 -5.00 12.17 16.61
CA PRO A 152 -3.61 12.62 16.76
C PRO A 152 -2.63 11.54 17.16
N GLN A 153 -3.02 10.57 18.00
CA GLN A 153 -2.14 9.47 18.39
C GLN A 153 -1.87 8.51 17.21
N THR A 154 -2.88 8.28 16.38
CA THR A 154 -2.73 7.50 15.13
C THR A 154 -1.80 8.21 14.16
N TYR A 155 -1.97 9.53 13.98
CA TYR A 155 -1.08 10.35 13.16
C TYR A 155 0.37 10.26 13.63
N GLU A 156 0.60 10.38 14.93
CA GLU A 156 1.95 10.29 15.53
C GLU A 156 2.55 8.89 15.36
N ALA A 157 1.75 7.83 15.56
CA ALA A 157 2.21 6.46 15.36
C ALA A 157 2.68 6.19 13.93
N ILE A 158 1.97 6.72 12.92
CA ILE A 158 2.36 6.59 11.50
C ILE A 158 3.62 7.42 11.21
N THR A 159 3.70 8.65 11.75
CA THR A 159 4.86 9.52 11.54
C THR A 159 6.16 8.92 12.07
N ASN A 160 6.07 8.11 13.13
CA ASN A 160 7.21 7.47 13.80
C ASN A 160 7.52 6.04 13.28
N ALA A 161 6.71 5.52 12.37
CA ALA A 161 6.91 4.22 11.74
C ALA A 161 7.93 4.31 10.58
#